data_aa425bc130d75d9b6f5198612742c604
#
_entry.id   aa425bc130d75d9b6f5198612742c604
#
_cell.length_a   1.000
_cell.length_b   1.000
_cell.length_c   1.000
_cell.angle_alpha   90.00
_cell.angle_beta   90.00
_cell.angle_gamma   90.00
#
_symmetry.space_group_name_H-M   'P 1'
#
loop_
_entity.id
_entity.type
_entity.pdbx_description
1 polymer ?
#
loop_
_entity_poly.entity_id
_entity_poly.type
_entity_poly.pdbx_seq_one_letter_code
_entity_poly.pdbx_strand_id
1 'polypeptide(L)'
;MKRFLLPFMLMALSIGYGCSSDDGGGNSNPPECSITAPEDEAILDLYEDLVIKGTASDSDGSIVKVALTVDGKAVADVTKAPFEYTIPASDLKEGVMKIKLAVEDDGGNTATDEISVAIQDQSEAPVCKITAPAHGDELNAFGPFTIKGEGEAVSGEISKVALKINDDVIPDVTALPFEYTVPAATYPVDTYVIILEVENSRGLVAKDMVTVTLVDKNAAPVCSIDEPADGASFEPTDAIVVKGTGSDEDGTIAKAVLKINDKAVESVATVPFEYTLTDEQKEPGNVKISLEVTDNYGKTATDEVTVVILGQFREFTDTRDGKTYKTVKIGEQIWFAENCAYLPQVMKPSEYSAETPCYYVYDYDGNDVAAAKATENYRNEGVLYNWPAAGGNMDSKNDAIPSGIQGPCPDGWHVPSEAEWEILYKYVRDRIPENESAIYWDGSTVYNVSGHLRANVWPIKEDPDFPQLTKGGMDTYGFAIRPSGCLLGKNGFYYGPGEVGSNVSFWTPHYDGVTYPSSPGGVTTGVSNYKYEPDFGRGTSCDRAYPVRCLQN
;
A
#
# COMPACT_ATOMS: atom_id res chain seq x y z
N MET A 1 -27.15 38.07 -30.15
CA MET A 1 -27.40 39.00 -31.30
C MET A 1 -28.41 40.04 -30.85
N LYS A 2 -27.98 41.21 -30.54
CA LYS A 2 -28.84 42.34 -30.11
C LYS A 2 -29.57 42.86 -31.35
N ARG A 3 -30.88 42.73 -31.41
CA ARG A 3 -31.71 43.43 -32.36
C ARG A 3 -32.23 44.70 -31.68
N PHE A 4 -31.71 45.83 -32.11
CA PHE A 4 -32.27 47.17 -31.84
C PHE A 4 -33.55 47.32 -32.63
N LEU A 5 -34.67 47.55 -31.98
CA LEU A 5 -35.87 48.07 -32.56
C LEU A 5 -35.95 49.56 -32.24
N LEU A 6 -35.90 50.38 -33.26
CA LEU A 6 -36.16 51.82 -33.23
C LEU A 6 -37.67 52.05 -33.03
N PRO A 7 -38.09 53.00 -32.17
CA PRO A 7 -39.49 53.39 -32.13
C PRO A 7 -39.78 54.39 -33.26
N PHE A 8 -40.78 54.08 -34.04
CA PHE A 8 -41.38 55.05 -35.00
C PHE A 8 -42.31 55.96 -34.22
N MET A 9 -41.98 57.21 -34.15
CA MET A 9 -42.80 58.29 -33.60
C MET A 9 -43.72 58.83 -34.71
N LEU A 10 -45.01 58.48 -34.61
CA LEU A 10 -46.02 59.03 -35.52
C LEU A 10 -46.68 60.23 -34.82
N MET A 11 -46.38 61.44 -35.32
CA MET A 11 -46.92 62.68 -34.86
C MET A 11 -48.21 62.92 -35.63
N ALA A 12 -49.39 62.83 -35.01
CA ALA A 12 -50.65 63.17 -35.58
C ALA A 12 -50.86 64.69 -35.45
N LEU A 13 -50.90 65.38 -36.58
CA LEU A 13 -51.18 66.80 -36.71
C LEU A 13 -52.67 66.98 -36.89
N SER A 14 -53.38 67.46 -35.88
CA SER A 14 -54.78 67.91 -36.02
C SER A 14 -54.86 69.37 -36.45
N ILE A 15 -55.41 69.59 -37.59
CA ILE A 15 -55.73 70.97 -38.11
C ILE A 15 -57.14 71.35 -37.67
N GLY A 16 -57.24 72.28 -36.77
CA GLY A 16 -58.50 72.91 -36.38
C GLY A 16 -58.94 73.98 -37.37
N TYR A 17 -60.14 73.89 -37.83
CA TYR A 17 -60.85 74.99 -38.49
C TYR A 17 -61.86 75.58 -37.51
N GLY A 18 -61.61 76.82 -37.11
CA GLY A 18 -62.58 77.58 -36.36
C GLY A 18 -63.61 78.26 -37.26
N CYS A 19 -64.81 78.28 -36.79
CA CYS A 19 -65.78 79.34 -37.21
C CYS A 19 -66.68 79.70 -36.03
N SER A 20 -66.65 80.95 -35.64
CA SER A 20 -67.45 81.55 -34.60
C SER A 20 -68.93 81.66 -34.96
N SER A 21 -69.80 81.42 -34.03
CA SER A 21 -71.00 82.24 -33.80
C SER A 21 -71.56 82.00 -32.40
N ASP A 22 -71.77 83.09 -31.71
CA ASP A 22 -72.41 83.28 -30.42
C ASP A 22 -73.79 82.63 -30.34
N ASP A 23 -74.09 81.99 -29.22
CA ASP A 23 -75.15 82.33 -28.29
C ASP A 23 -75.46 81.17 -27.32
N GLY A 24 -75.58 81.57 -26.06
CA GLY A 24 -76.33 80.78 -25.08
C GLY A 24 -75.51 79.77 -24.24
N GLY A 25 -75.11 80.25 -23.01
CA GLY A 25 -74.38 79.43 -22.06
C GLY A 25 -75.06 78.13 -21.75
N GLY A 26 -74.66 77.11 -22.44
CA GLY A 26 -74.92 75.69 -22.13
C GLY A 26 -73.64 74.96 -22.30
N ASN A 27 -73.29 74.07 -21.39
CA ASN A 27 -72.19 73.10 -21.40
C ASN A 27 -72.28 72.31 -22.71
N SER A 28 -71.49 72.71 -23.75
CA SER A 28 -71.63 72.17 -25.10
C SER A 28 -70.41 71.45 -25.60
N ASN A 29 -69.31 71.57 -24.92
CA ASN A 29 -68.10 70.86 -25.30
C ASN A 29 -68.12 69.42 -24.74
N PRO A 30 -67.79 68.39 -25.49
CA PRO A 30 -67.63 67.08 -24.93
C PRO A 30 -66.45 66.98 -24.00
N PRO A 31 -66.55 66.21 -22.93
CA PRO A 31 -65.42 65.91 -22.01
C PRO A 31 -64.26 65.24 -22.68
N GLU A 32 -63.09 65.35 -22.11
CA GLU A 32 -61.93 64.58 -22.52
C GLU A 32 -61.62 63.51 -21.45
N CYS A 33 -61.23 62.34 -21.90
CA CYS A 33 -60.76 61.27 -21.02
C CYS A 33 -59.56 60.53 -21.64
N SER A 34 -58.72 60.03 -20.81
CA SER A 34 -57.58 59.19 -21.22
C SER A 34 -57.24 58.13 -20.19
N ILE A 35 -56.95 56.95 -20.67
CA ILE A 35 -56.28 55.90 -19.89
C ILE A 35 -54.79 56.22 -19.95
N THR A 36 -54.18 56.53 -18.81
CA THR A 36 -52.78 56.99 -18.72
C THR A 36 -51.80 55.86 -18.39
N ALA A 37 -52.33 54.74 -17.98
CA ALA A 37 -51.60 53.45 -17.79
C ALA A 37 -52.58 52.29 -17.83
N PRO A 38 -52.17 51.13 -18.38
CA PRO A 38 -50.96 50.92 -19.18
C PRO A 38 -51.01 51.67 -20.51
N GLU A 39 -49.90 51.65 -21.26
CA GLU A 39 -49.92 52.17 -22.65
C GLU A 39 -50.72 51.22 -23.56
N ASP A 40 -51.32 51.77 -24.63
CA ASP A 40 -51.99 50.96 -25.64
C ASP A 40 -50.99 50.01 -26.30
N GLU A 41 -51.45 48.76 -26.60
CA GLU A 41 -50.63 47.65 -27.11
C GLU A 41 -49.49 47.19 -26.18
N ALA A 42 -49.53 47.57 -24.91
CA ALA A 42 -48.55 47.09 -23.95
C ALA A 42 -48.61 45.55 -23.78
N ILE A 43 -47.44 44.92 -23.63
CA ILE A 43 -47.29 43.52 -23.26
C ILE A 43 -46.99 43.45 -21.77
N LEU A 44 -47.85 42.82 -21.01
CA LEU A 44 -47.81 42.75 -19.54
C LEU A 44 -47.60 41.32 -19.10
N ASP A 45 -46.86 41.14 -17.98
CA ASP A 45 -46.62 39.82 -17.42
C ASP A 45 -47.88 39.27 -16.71
N LEU A 46 -48.26 38.07 -17.01
CA LEU A 46 -49.36 37.31 -16.39
C LEU A 46 -49.24 37.25 -14.85
N TYR A 47 -48.08 37.31 -14.32
CA TYR A 47 -47.79 37.15 -12.90
C TYR A 47 -47.52 38.48 -12.13
N GLU A 48 -47.73 39.62 -12.79
CA GLU A 48 -47.67 40.96 -12.15
C GLU A 48 -49.03 41.61 -12.09
N ASP A 49 -49.29 42.37 -11.02
CA ASP A 49 -50.54 43.10 -10.86
C ASP A 49 -50.67 44.17 -11.98
N LEU A 50 -51.84 44.21 -12.61
CA LEU A 50 -52.12 45.22 -13.61
C LEU A 50 -52.70 46.48 -12.95
N VAL A 51 -51.98 47.58 -13.05
CA VAL A 51 -52.44 48.89 -12.56
C VAL A 51 -52.99 49.74 -13.73
N ILE A 52 -54.30 50.05 -13.66
CA ILE A 52 -54.97 50.89 -14.66
C ILE A 52 -55.17 52.28 -14.05
N LYS A 53 -54.71 53.32 -14.75
CA LYS A 53 -54.88 54.74 -14.37
C LYS A 53 -55.57 55.50 -15.47
N GLY A 54 -56.42 56.43 -15.08
CA GLY A 54 -57.10 57.27 -16.04
C GLY A 54 -57.45 58.66 -15.48
N THR A 55 -57.56 59.58 -16.42
CA THR A 55 -57.94 60.98 -16.13
C THR A 55 -59.15 61.35 -16.95
N ALA A 56 -59.89 62.40 -16.46
CA ALA A 56 -60.97 63.03 -17.23
C ALA A 56 -61.05 64.46 -16.85
N SER A 57 -61.40 65.35 -17.81
CA SER A 57 -61.63 66.74 -17.62
C SER A 57 -62.72 67.23 -18.58
N ASP A 58 -63.34 68.32 -18.20
CA ASP A 58 -64.27 69.01 -19.03
C ASP A 58 -63.90 70.54 -19.00
N SER A 59 -63.92 71.15 -20.17
CA SER A 59 -63.44 72.54 -20.32
C SER A 59 -64.48 73.62 -19.98
N ASP A 60 -65.77 73.26 -20.02
CA ASP A 60 -66.87 74.19 -19.81
C ASP A 60 -67.96 73.65 -18.81
N GLY A 61 -67.71 72.47 -18.22
CA GLY A 61 -68.59 71.80 -17.27
C GLY A 61 -67.87 70.94 -16.22
N SER A 62 -68.56 69.91 -15.77
CA SER A 62 -68.01 68.97 -14.81
C SER A 62 -68.34 67.52 -15.19
N ILE A 63 -67.41 66.64 -14.93
CA ILE A 63 -67.60 65.15 -15.15
C ILE A 63 -68.57 64.63 -14.08
N VAL A 64 -69.75 64.15 -14.54
CA VAL A 64 -70.81 63.60 -13.65
C VAL A 64 -70.78 62.10 -13.59
N LYS A 65 -70.17 61.44 -14.57
CA LYS A 65 -70.07 59.99 -14.58
C LYS A 65 -68.75 59.51 -15.18
N VAL A 66 -68.14 58.55 -14.48
CA VAL A 66 -66.96 57.83 -14.93
C VAL A 66 -67.28 56.35 -14.88
N ALA A 67 -66.98 55.64 -15.97
CA ALA A 67 -67.19 54.17 -16.02
C ALA A 67 -65.97 53.54 -16.67
N LEU A 68 -65.30 52.67 -15.92
CA LEU A 68 -64.23 51.79 -16.44
C LEU A 68 -64.85 50.41 -16.75
N THR A 69 -64.49 49.85 -17.90
CA THR A 69 -64.83 48.47 -18.24
C THR A 69 -63.55 47.73 -18.63
N VAL A 70 -63.46 46.50 -18.19
CA VAL A 70 -62.37 45.58 -18.55
C VAL A 70 -63.01 44.35 -19.19
N ASP A 71 -62.65 44.02 -20.42
CA ASP A 71 -63.27 42.97 -21.25
C ASP A 71 -64.80 43.04 -21.25
N GLY A 72 -65.32 44.28 -21.33
CA GLY A 72 -66.77 44.55 -21.36
C GLY A 72 -67.48 44.40 -19.99
N LYS A 73 -66.78 44.12 -18.92
CA LYS A 73 -67.31 44.07 -17.55
C LYS A 73 -67.06 45.42 -16.83
N ALA A 74 -68.09 46.00 -16.26
CA ALA A 74 -67.97 47.23 -15.49
C ALA A 74 -67.17 47.02 -14.22
N VAL A 75 -66.26 47.97 -13.91
CA VAL A 75 -65.51 48.04 -12.69
C VAL A 75 -66.26 48.98 -11.74
N ALA A 76 -66.92 48.42 -10.74
CA ALA A 76 -67.85 49.15 -9.86
C ALA A 76 -67.16 50.19 -8.98
N ASP A 77 -65.88 50.02 -8.69
CA ASP A 77 -65.11 50.84 -7.77
C ASP A 77 -64.57 52.13 -8.45
N VAL A 78 -64.63 52.22 -9.79
CA VAL A 78 -64.20 53.40 -10.53
C VAL A 78 -65.41 54.27 -10.90
N THR A 79 -65.68 55.30 -10.12
CA THR A 79 -66.85 56.18 -10.28
C THR A 79 -66.48 57.65 -10.50
N LYS A 80 -65.21 57.99 -10.40
CA LYS A 80 -64.65 59.34 -10.60
C LYS A 80 -63.21 59.31 -11.16
N ALA A 81 -62.80 60.34 -11.82
CA ALA A 81 -61.42 60.52 -12.28
C ALA A 81 -60.78 61.70 -11.49
N PRO A 82 -59.41 61.70 -11.35
CA PRO A 82 -58.50 60.61 -11.74
C PRO A 82 -58.69 59.38 -10.87
N PHE A 83 -58.36 58.23 -11.43
CA PHE A 83 -58.44 56.96 -10.71
C PHE A 83 -57.20 56.09 -10.91
N GLU A 84 -57.01 55.20 -9.97
CA GLU A 84 -56.06 54.09 -10.05
C GLU A 84 -56.83 52.80 -9.61
N TYR A 85 -56.78 51.78 -10.46
CA TYR A 85 -57.43 50.50 -10.22
C TYR A 85 -56.46 49.36 -10.48
N THR A 86 -56.35 48.44 -9.54
CA THR A 86 -55.42 47.29 -9.69
C THR A 86 -56.21 46.01 -9.88
N ILE A 87 -55.86 45.24 -10.91
CA ILE A 87 -56.27 43.85 -11.10
C ILE A 87 -55.12 42.97 -10.61
N PRO A 88 -55.33 42.17 -9.53
CA PRO A 88 -54.30 41.26 -9.02
C PRO A 88 -53.88 40.26 -10.09
N ALA A 89 -52.61 39.86 -10.10
CA ALA A 89 -52.07 38.85 -11.00
C ALA A 89 -52.85 37.54 -10.99
N SER A 90 -53.43 37.15 -9.83
CA SER A 90 -54.27 35.95 -9.68
C SER A 90 -55.53 35.97 -10.54
N ASP A 91 -55.99 37.13 -10.96
CA ASP A 91 -57.24 37.32 -11.73
C ASP A 91 -56.94 37.53 -13.23
N LEU A 92 -55.67 37.67 -13.62
CA LEU A 92 -55.25 37.81 -14.98
C LEU A 92 -55.31 36.46 -15.71
N LYS A 93 -55.46 36.49 -17.04
CA LYS A 93 -55.41 35.34 -17.95
C LYS A 93 -54.67 35.75 -19.20
N GLU A 94 -53.93 34.79 -19.75
CA GLU A 94 -53.30 35.01 -21.05
C GLU A 94 -54.32 35.38 -22.13
N GLY A 95 -53.95 36.34 -22.92
CA GLY A 95 -54.78 36.85 -24.03
C GLY A 95 -54.75 38.34 -24.15
N VAL A 96 -55.57 38.87 -25.05
CA VAL A 96 -55.74 40.32 -25.24
C VAL A 96 -56.87 40.81 -24.34
N MET A 97 -56.57 41.76 -23.47
CA MET A 97 -57.52 42.41 -22.56
C MET A 97 -57.85 43.79 -23.10
N LYS A 98 -59.14 44.12 -23.19
CA LYS A 98 -59.64 45.43 -23.61
C LYS A 98 -60.04 46.24 -22.37
N ILE A 99 -59.51 47.46 -22.26
CA ILE A 99 -59.78 48.43 -21.21
C ILE A 99 -60.43 49.65 -21.82
N LYS A 100 -61.59 49.98 -21.38
CA LYS A 100 -62.33 51.17 -21.89
C LYS A 100 -62.78 52.08 -20.76
N LEU A 101 -62.42 53.33 -20.89
CA LEU A 101 -62.89 54.42 -20.06
C LEU A 101 -63.99 55.18 -20.82
N ALA A 102 -65.10 55.41 -20.16
CA ALA A 102 -66.18 56.24 -20.66
C ALA A 102 -66.57 57.29 -19.59
N VAL A 103 -66.75 58.52 -20.04
CA VAL A 103 -67.15 59.65 -19.18
C VAL A 103 -68.32 60.38 -19.74
N GLU A 104 -69.13 61.02 -18.87
CA GLU A 104 -70.27 61.83 -19.21
C GLU A 104 -70.17 63.12 -18.38
N ASP A 105 -70.43 64.29 -19.04
CA ASP A 105 -70.46 65.63 -18.40
C ASP A 105 -71.86 65.97 -17.91
N ASP A 106 -71.99 67.11 -17.23
CA ASP A 106 -73.26 67.63 -16.77
C ASP A 106 -74.15 68.23 -17.88
N GLY A 107 -73.62 68.35 -19.11
CA GLY A 107 -74.38 68.63 -20.34
C GLY A 107 -74.95 67.33 -21.03
N GLY A 108 -74.55 66.13 -20.63
CA GLY A 108 -74.95 64.85 -21.23
C GLY A 108 -74.07 64.42 -22.41
N ASN A 109 -72.96 65.17 -22.70
CA ASN A 109 -72.00 64.77 -23.71
C ASN A 109 -71.07 63.66 -23.15
N THR A 110 -70.57 62.82 -24.02
CA THR A 110 -69.75 61.63 -23.62
C THR A 110 -68.41 61.58 -24.39
N ALA A 111 -67.38 61.06 -23.72
CA ALA A 111 -66.13 60.71 -24.37
C ALA A 111 -65.72 59.32 -23.94
N THR A 112 -64.94 58.68 -24.75
CA THR A 112 -64.39 57.35 -24.45
C THR A 112 -62.96 57.24 -24.91
N ASP A 113 -62.16 56.51 -24.13
CA ASP A 113 -60.83 56.06 -24.49
C ASP A 113 -60.76 54.55 -24.29
N GLU A 114 -60.13 53.86 -25.24
CA GLU A 114 -60.07 52.38 -25.24
C GLU A 114 -58.66 51.96 -25.65
N ILE A 115 -58.07 51.10 -24.85
CA ILE A 115 -56.78 50.48 -25.12
C ILE A 115 -56.92 48.96 -25.10
N SER A 116 -55.96 48.29 -25.72
CA SER A 116 -55.84 46.84 -25.71
C SER A 116 -54.45 46.47 -25.23
N VAL A 117 -54.36 45.62 -24.24
CA VAL A 117 -53.07 45.08 -23.73
C VAL A 117 -52.99 43.58 -23.93
N ALA A 118 -51.80 43.06 -24.15
CA ALA A 118 -51.56 41.64 -24.25
C ALA A 118 -50.99 41.12 -22.90
N ILE A 119 -51.72 40.20 -22.26
CA ILE A 119 -51.26 39.51 -21.08
C ILE A 119 -50.56 38.20 -21.54
N GLN A 120 -49.27 38.07 -21.22
CA GLN A 120 -48.45 36.91 -21.63
C GLN A 120 -47.60 36.40 -20.48
N ASP A 121 -47.35 35.12 -20.47
CA ASP A 121 -46.33 34.58 -19.57
C ASP A 121 -44.94 34.96 -20.07
N GLN A 122 -44.32 35.89 -19.37
CA GLN A 122 -42.97 36.36 -19.62
C GLN A 122 -41.94 35.72 -18.67
N SER A 123 -42.28 34.55 -18.10
CA SER A 123 -41.39 33.87 -17.15
C SER A 123 -40.14 33.39 -17.82
N GLU A 124 -39.04 33.69 -17.17
CA GLU A 124 -37.72 33.15 -17.51
C GLU A 124 -37.30 32.05 -16.53
N ALA A 125 -36.59 31.04 -17.04
CA ALA A 125 -36.03 29.99 -16.21
C ALA A 125 -35.00 30.61 -15.24
N PRO A 126 -34.82 30.00 -14.03
CA PRO A 126 -33.75 30.43 -13.14
C PRO A 126 -32.37 30.20 -13.80
N VAL A 127 -31.33 30.77 -13.22
CA VAL A 127 -29.96 30.49 -13.58
C VAL A 127 -29.30 29.76 -12.43
N CYS A 128 -28.46 28.77 -12.74
CA CYS A 128 -27.68 28.05 -11.73
C CYS A 128 -26.33 27.65 -12.28
N LYS A 129 -25.36 27.48 -11.38
CA LYS A 129 -24.01 27.11 -11.72
C LYS A 129 -23.35 26.33 -10.60
N ILE A 130 -22.66 25.24 -10.94
CA ILE A 130 -21.72 24.57 -10.07
C ILE A 130 -20.39 25.33 -10.19
N THR A 131 -19.92 25.90 -9.08
CA THR A 131 -18.71 26.73 -9.04
C THR A 131 -17.47 25.94 -8.62
N ALA A 132 -17.67 24.78 -7.98
CA ALA A 132 -16.67 23.78 -7.68
C ALA A 132 -17.32 22.39 -7.52
N PRO A 133 -16.66 21.30 -7.90
CA PRO A 133 -15.42 21.24 -8.68
C PRO A 133 -15.62 21.73 -10.13
N ALA A 134 -14.50 21.94 -10.86
CA ALA A 134 -14.59 22.27 -12.28
C ALA A 134 -14.86 20.99 -13.11
N HIS A 135 -15.44 21.20 -14.30
CA HIS A 135 -15.63 20.09 -15.24
C HIS A 135 -14.29 19.50 -15.66
N GLY A 136 -14.13 18.18 -15.50
CA GLY A 136 -12.91 17.42 -15.81
C GLY A 136 -11.91 17.34 -14.67
N ASP A 137 -12.21 17.85 -13.48
CA ASP A 137 -11.31 17.73 -12.33
C ASP A 137 -11.08 16.26 -11.93
N GLU A 138 -9.83 15.96 -11.58
CA GLU A 138 -9.44 14.71 -10.92
C GLU A 138 -9.34 14.91 -9.40
N LEU A 139 -10.24 14.28 -8.66
CA LEU A 139 -10.35 14.38 -7.21
C LEU A 139 -9.88 13.10 -6.54
N ASN A 140 -9.42 13.19 -5.29
CA ASN A 140 -9.04 12.01 -4.52
C ASN A 140 -10.29 11.27 -4.00
N ALA A 141 -10.47 10.00 -4.38
CA ALA A 141 -11.56 9.16 -3.88
C ALA A 141 -11.47 8.91 -2.36
N PHE A 142 -10.27 8.94 -1.81
CA PHE A 142 -9.97 8.69 -0.38
C PHE A 142 -9.85 9.97 0.46
N GLY A 143 -9.98 11.15 -0.16
CA GLY A 143 -10.04 12.43 0.52
C GLY A 143 -11.43 13.07 0.44
N PRO A 144 -11.80 13.99 1.35
CA PRO A 144 -13.03 14.76 1.21
C PRO A 144 -12.92 15.75 0.06
N PHE A 145 -14.04 16.00 -0.64
CA PHE A 145 -14.10 17.06 -1.65
C PHE A 145 -15.38 17.88 -1.48
N THR A 146 -15.34 19.13 -1.93
CA THR A 146 -16.44 20.08 -1.71
C THR A 146 -17.09 20.46 -3.04
N ILE A 147 -18.44 20.42 -3.05
CA ILE A 147 -19.28 20.88 -4.15
C ILE A 147 -19.88 22.21 -3.75
N LYS A 148 -19.74 23.23 -4.62
CA LYS A 148 -20.31 24.56 -4.43
C LYS A 148 -21.19 24.90 -5.58
N GLY A 149 -22.31 25.53 -5.28
CA GLY A 149 -23.25 25.98 -6.30
C GLY A 149 -23.91 27.30 -5.92
N GLU A 150 -24.23 28.06 -6.96
CA GLU A 150 -24.92 29.34 -6.88
C GLU A 150 -26.03 29.42 -7.93
N GLY A 151 -26.96 30.32 -7.77
CA GLY A 151 -28.03 30.55 -8.72
C GLY A 151 -29.06 31.53 -8.17
N GLU A 152 -29.89 32.06 -9.08
CA GLU A 152 -30.95 33.02 -8.76
C GLU A 152 -32.18 32.78 -9.64
N ALA A 153 -33.34 33.21 -9.16
CA ALA A 153 -34.55 33.27 -9.95
C ALA A 153 -34.53 34.52 -10.81
N VAL A 154 -34.69 34.36 -12.12
CA VAL A 154 -34.92 35.50 -13.02
C VAL A 154 -36.37 35.94 -12.95
N SER A 155 -37.30 35.02 -12.77
CA SER A 155 -38.73 35.25 -12.58
C SER A 155 -39.25 34.47 -11.38
N GLY A 156 -39.99 35.15 -10.48
CA GLY A 156 -40.50 34.56 -9.26
C GLY A 156 -39.42 34.30 -8.21
N GLU A 157 -39.54 33.26 -7.43
CA GLU A 157 -38.61 32.85 -6.39
C GLU A 157 -38.12 31.41 -6.64
N ILE A 158 -36.95 31.04 -6.10
CA ILE A 158 -36.51 29.67 -6.10
C ILE A 158 -37.44 28.83 -5.24
N SER A 159 -38.08 27.84 -5.83
CA SER A 159 -39.02 26.94 -5.16
C SER A 159 -38.40 25.60 -4.80
N LYS A 160 -37.35 25.16 -5.55
CA LYS A 160 -36.68 23.89 -5.31
C LYS A 160 -35.24 23.94 -5.77
N VAL A 161 -34.35 23.35 -4.97
CA VAL A 161 -32.95 23.08 -5.29
C VAL A 161 -32.68 21.61 -5.09
N ALA A 162 -32.02 20.95 -6.03
CA ALA A 162 -31.61 19.55 -5.93
C ALA A 162 -30.19 19.38 -6.47
N LEU A 163 -29.32 18.83 -5.64
CA LEU A 163 -28.00 18.36 -6.04
C LEU A 163 -28.00 16.85 -6.20
N LYS A 164 -27.42 16.34 -7.27
CA LYS A 164 -27.28 14.92 -7.53
C LYS A 164 -25.84 14.58 -7.90
N ILE A 165 -25.39 13.40 -7.49
CA ILE A 165 -24.14 12.77 -7.95
C ILE A 165 -24.56 11.49 -8.66
N ASN A 166 -24.43 11.46 -9.98
CA ASN A 166 -25.12 10.51 -10.87
C ASN A 166 -26.63 10.51 -10.54
N ASP A 167 -27.18 9.40 -10.06
CA ASP A 167 -28.59 9.26 -9.69
C ASP A 167 -28.86 9.50 -8.20
N ASP A 168 -27.82 9.64 -7.37
CA ASP A 168 -27.93 9.86 -5.93
C ASP A 168 -28.28 11.31 -5.62
N VAL A 169 -29.45 11.51 -5.02
CA VAL A 169 -29.89 12.84 -4.54
C VAL A 169 -29.24 13.17 -3.21
N ILE A 170 -28.65 14.36 -3.09
CA ILE A 170 -28.06 14.87 -1.87
C ILE A 170 -29.12 15.66 -1.08
N PRO A 171 -29.68 15.09 -0.02
CA PRO A 171 -30.85 15.67 0.65
C PRO A 171 -30.53 16.96 1.44
N ASP A 172 -29.27 17.16 1.80
CA ASP A 172 -28.84 18.31 2.61
C ASP A 172 -28.73 19.62 1.81
N VAL A 173 -28.80 19.55 0.48
CA VAL A 173 -28.74 20.74 -0.39
C VAL A 173 -30.16 21.10 -0.85
N THR A 174 -30.74 22.13 -0.18
CA THR A 174 -32.13 22.57 -0.42
C THR A 174 -32.24 24.06 -0.75
N ALA A 175 -31.14 24.80 -0.72
CA ALA A 175 -31.13 26.25 -0.96
C ALA A 175 -29.82 26.68 -1.68
N LEU A 176 -29.83 27.85 -2.25
CA LEU A 176 -28.68 28.50 -2.92
C LEU A 176 -28.30 29.80 -2.17
N PRO A 177 -27.01 30.21 -2.14
CA PRO A 177 -25.87 29.36 -2.54
C PRO A 177 -25.61 28.22 -1.54
N PHE A 178 -24.91 27.16 -1.95
CA PHE A 178 -24.54 26.07 -1.05
C PHE A 178 -23.05 25.70 -1.13
N GLU A 179 -22.58 25.08 -0.06
CA GLU A 179 -21.30 24.40 0.04
C GLU A 179 -21.55 23.05 0.72
N TYR A 180 -21.30 21.96 -0.01
CA TYR A 180 -21.52 20.59 0.49
C TYR A 180 -20.21 19.80 0.39
N THR A 181 -19.76 19.22 1.53
CA THR A 181 -18.55 18.39 1.57
C THR A 181 -18.96 16.92 1.49
N VAL A 182 -18.50 16.25 0.45
CA VAL A 182 -18.57 14.80 0.30
C VAL A 182 -17.47 14.19 1.18
N PRO A 183 -17.82 13.31 2.15
CA PRO A 183 -16.82 12.66 3.00
C PRO A 183 -15.87 11.77 2.19
N ALA A 184 -14.65 11.55 2.71
CA ALA A 184 -13.68 10.62 2.15
C ALA A 184 -14.27 9.22 1.94
N ALA A 185 -13.86 8.53 0.88
CA ALA A 185 -14.24 7.16 0.53
C ALA A 185 -15.78 6.93 0.43
N THR A 186 -16.57 8.00 0.19
CA THR A 186 -18.04 7.86 -0.01
C THR A 186 -18.33 7.21 -1.36
N TYR A 187 -17.57 7.57 -2.38
CA TYR A 187 -17.71 7.05 -3.74
C TYR A 187 -16.42 6.36 -4.19
N PRO A 188 -16.50 5.18 -4.85
CA PRO A 188 -15.32 4.49 -5.37
C PRO A 188 -14.65 5.27 -6.51
N VAL A 189 -13.47 4.80 -6.90
CA VAL A 189 -12.72 5.31 -8.08
C VAL A 189 -13.55 5.08 -9.33
N ASP A 190 -14.07 6.16 -9.94
CA ASP A 190 -14.85 6.15 -11.17
C ASP A 190 -15.07 7.60 -11.66
N THR A 191 -15.80 7.75 -12.76
CA THR A 191 -16.25 9.05 -13.29
C THR A 191 -17.67 9.33 -12.86
N TYR A 192 -17.88 10.53 -12.30
CA TYR A 192 -19.18 10.96 -11.76
C TYR A 192 -19.67 12.22 -12.43
N VAL A 193 -20.99 12.30 -12.64
CA VAL A 193 -21.67 13.50 -13.10
C VAL A 193 -22.36 14.16 -11.91
N ILE A 194 -21.99 15.39 -11.60
CA ILE A 194 -22.63 16.21 -10.59
C ILE A 194 -23.62 17.13 -11.29
N ILE A 195 -24.89 17.12 -10.85
CA ILE A 195 -25.99 17.85 -11.46
C ILE A 195 -26.63 18.75 -10.40
N LEU A 196 -26.66 20.05 -10.67
CA LEU A 196 -27.46 21.01 -9.94
C LEU A 196 -28.74 21.30 -10.73
N GLU A 197 -29.88 21.09 -10.13
CA GLU A 197 -31.20 21.34 -10.69
C GLU A 197 -31.94 22.35 -9.82
N VAL A 198 -32.41 23.44 -10.43
CA VAL A 198 -33.09 24.55 -9.75
C VAL A 198 -34.42 24.83 -10.43
N GLU A 199 -35.49 24.92 -9.65
CA GLU A 199 -36.85 25.22 -10.11
C GLU A 199 -37.33 26.51 -9.46
N ASN A 200 -37.97 27.38 -10.25
CA ASN A 200 -38.59 28.60 -9.70
C ASN A 200 -40.07 28.35 -9.31
N SER A 201 -40.71 29.30 -8.66
CA SER A 201 -42.12 29.25 -8.25
C SER A 201 -43.13 29.17 -9.40
N ARG A 202 -42.63 29.35 -10.62
CA ARG A 202 -43.41 29.25 -11.85
C ARG A 202 -43.22 27.88 -12.55
N GLY A 203 -42.48 26.93 -11.95
CA GLY A 203 -42.25 25.59 -12.47
C GLY A 203 -41.21 25.48 -13.56
N LEU A 204 -40.47 26.54 -13.88
CA LEU A 204 -39.39 26.53 -14.84
C LEU A 204 -38.11 26.03 -14.20
N VAL A 205 -37.38 25.16 -14.93
CA VAL A 205 -36.20 24.45 -14.41
C VAL A 205 -34.96 24.82 -15.20
N ALA A 206 -33.87 25.09 -14.46
CA ALA A 206 -32.52 25.16 -15.00
C ALA A 206 -31.66 24.04 -14.44
N LYS A 207 -30.65 23.61 -15.21
CA LYS A 207 -29.66 22.61 -14.80
C LYS A 207 -28.28 23.04 -15.20
N ASP A 208 -27.33 22.76 -14.31
CA ASP A 208 -25.90 22.80 -14.61
C ASP A 208 -25.28 21.46 -14.24
N MET A 209 -24.25 21.04 -14.99
CA MET A 209 -23.60 19.77 -14.76
C MET A 209 -22.09 19.85 -14.98
N VAL A 210 -21.36 19.17 -14.11
CA VAL A 210 -19.93 18.94 -14.25
C VAL A 210 -19.63 17.45 -14.14
N THR A 211 -18.63 17.00 -14.89
CA THR A 211 -18.11 15.65 -14.78
C THR A 211 -16.79 15.71 -14.05
N VAL A 212 -16.58 14.84 -13.07
CA VAL A 212 -15.34 14.71 -12.31
C VAL A 212 -14.89 13.25 -12.31
N THR A 213 -13.59 13.02 -12.17
CA THR A 213 -13.03 11.67 -12.05
C THR A 213 -12.46 11.50 -10.65
N LEU A 214 -12.96 10.55 -9.89
CA LEU A 214 -12.36 10.15 -8.62
C LEU A 214 -11.25 9.15 -8.92
N VAL A 215 -10.03 9.44 -8.45
CA VAL A 215 -8.84 8.63 -8.65
C VAL A 215 -8.24 8.23 -7.31
N ASP A 216 -7.49 7.11 -7.29
CA ASP A 216 -6.72 6.70 -6.10
C ASP A 216 -5.47 7.58 -5.98
N LYS A 217 -5.53 8.58 -5.10
CA LYS A 217 -4.39 9.40 -4.67
C LYS A 217 -3.95 9.08 -3.23
N ASN A 218 -4.45 7.96 -2.66
CA ASN A 218 -4.00 7.50 -1.36
C ASN A 218 -2.49 7.27 -1.39
N ALA A 219 -1.73 7.77 -0.42
CA ALA A 219 -0.33 7.43 -0.23
C ALA A 219 -0.20 5.99 0.31
N ALA A 220 0.93 5.36 0.11
CA ALA A 220 1.22 4.12 0.83
C ALA A 220 1.78 4.46 2.21
N PRO A 221 1.48 3.68 3.24
CA PRO A 221 2.07 3.87 4.56
C PRO A 221 3.59 3.63 4.53
N VAL A 222 4.27 4.03 5.58
CA VAL A 222 5.67 3.69 5.83
C VAL A 222 5.78 2.96 7.16
N CYS A 223 6.74 2.03 7.26
CA CYS A 223 7.06 1.36 8.52
C CYS A 223 8.57 1.16 8.67
N SER A 224 9.00 0.96 9.91
CA SER A 224 10.39 0.70 10.26
C SER A 224 10.47 -0.26 11.44
N ILE A 225 11.40 -1.20 11.39
CA ILE A 225 11.89 -1.94 12.54
C ILE A 225 13.05 -1.13 13.11
N ASP A 226 12.84 -0.48 14.24
CA ASP A 226 13.81 0.44 14.84
C ASP A 226 14.88 -0.30 15.65
N GLU A 227 14.52 -1.44 16.21
CA GLU A 227 15.38 -2.39 16.92
C GLU A 227 14.90 -3.82 16.66
N PRO A 228 15.79 -4.82 16.54
CA PRO A 228 17.26 -4.71 16.50
C PRO A 228 17.76 -4.19 15.13
N ALA A 229 19.04 -3.78 15.09
CA ALA A 229 19.66 -3.40 13.81
C ALA A 229 19.84 -4.64 12.91
N ASP A 230 19.74 -4.46 11.60
CA ASP A 230 20.00 -5.53 10.63
C ASP A 230 21.44 -6.06 10.76
N GLY A 231 21.59 -7.39 10.71
CA GLY A 231 22.86 -8.10 10.91
C GLY A 231 23.36 -8.16 12.36
N ALA A 232 22.59 -7.68 13.35
CA ALA A 232 22.98 -7.77 14.76
C ALA A 232 23.09 -9.23 15.22
N SER A 233 24.10 -9.52 16.07
CA SER A 233 24.34 -10.85 16.62
C SER A 233 24.03 -10.89 18.11
N PHE A 234 23.40 -11.97 18.56
CA PHE A 234 22.95 -12.16 19.93
C PHE A 234 23.31 -13.55 20.46
N GLU A 235 23.60 -13.63 21.75
CA GLU A 235 23.66 -14.91 22.43
C GLU A 235 22.23 -15.45 22.65
N PRO A 236 22.01 -16.78 22.68
CA PRO A 236 20.66 -17.36 22.88
C PRO A 236 20.00 -16.92 24.19
N THR A 237 20.80 -16.49 25.18
CA THR A 237 20.34 -16.04 26.49
C THR A 237 19.95 -14.57 26.51
N ASP A 238 20.28 -13.81 25.46
CA ASP A 238 19.98 -12.38 25.40
C ASP A 238 18.46 -12.14 25.28
N ALA A 239 18.02 -11.06 25.92
CA ALA A 239 16.67 -10.55 25.70
C ALA A 239 16.68 -9.72 24.42
N ILE A 240 16.09 -10.27 23.34
CA ILE A 240 16.02 -9.59 22.04
C ILE A 240 14.68 -8.89 21.95
N VAL A 241 14.71 -7.56 21.97
CA VAL A 241 13.53 -6.72 21.88
C VAL A 241 13.40 -6.18 20.47
N VAL A 242 12.23 -6.40 19.87
CA VAL A 242 11.86 -5.85 18.56
C VAL A 242 10.98 -4.64 18.79
N LYS A 243 11.38 -3.51 18.24
CA LYS A 243 10.58 -2.27 18.24
C LYS A 243 10.30 -1.87 16.81
N GLY A 244 9.09 -1.44 16.56
CA GLY A 244 8.71 -0.97 15.24
C GLY A 244 7.72 0.16 15.28
N THR A 245 7.81 1.00 14.28
CA THR A 245 6.97 2.18 14.06
C THR A 245 6.32 2.14 12.68
N GLY A 246 5.30 2.94 12.49
CA GLY A 246 4.67 3.12 11.20
C GLY A 246 3.80 4.36 11.20
N SER A 247 3.68 4.99 10.04
CA SER A 247 2.84 6.18 9.83
C SER A 247 2.29 6.20 8.41
N ASP A 248 1.27 7.02 8.23
CA ASP A 248 0.64 7.27 6.95
C ASP A 248 0.43 8.78 6.80
N GLU A 249 0.80 9.34 5.64
CA GLU A 249 0.78 10.79 5.40
C GLU A 249 -0.65 11.33 5.25
N ASP A 250 -1.54 10.55 4.63
CA ASP A 250 -2.91 10.98 4.32
C ASP A 250 -4.00 10.10 4.94
N GLY A 251 -3.60 9.19 5.87
CA GLY A 251 -4.50 8.29 6.55
C GLY A 251 -4.04 7.86 7.93
N THR A 252 -4.33 6.61 8.27
CA THR A 252 -3.94 5.98 9.53
C THR A 252 -3.56 4.52 9.31
N ILE A 253 -2.65 3.99 10.12
CA ILE A 253 -2.37 2.56 10.11
C ILE A 253 -3.55 1.81 10.73
N ALA A 254 -4.22 1.00 9.91
CA ALA A 254 -5.35 0.18 10.33
C ALA A 254 -4.92 -1.18 10.90
N LYS A 255 -3.77 -1.70 10.46
CA LYS A 255 -3.27 -3.01 10.87
C LYS A 255 -1.75 -3.05 10.84
N ALA A 256 -1.13 -3.74 11.81
CA ALA A 256 0.26 -4.14 11.79
C ALA A 256 0.39 -5.66 11.99
N VAL A 257 1.35 -6.27 11.32
CA VAL A 257 1.67 -7.70 11.46
C VAL A 257 3.17 -7.85 11.59
N LEU A 258 3.63 -8.29 12.76
CA LEU A 258 5.00 -8.72 12.97
C LEU A 258 5.11 -10.20 12.65
N LYS A 259 6.14 -10.61 11.91
CA LYS A 259 6.45 -12.02 11.64
C LYS A 259 7.88 -12.32 12.06
N ILE A 260 8.07 -13.47 12.69
CA ILE A 260 9.39 -14.02 13.03
C ILE A 260 9.54 -15.34 12.27
N ASN A 261 10.53 -15.41 11.37
CA ASN A 261 10.72 -16.55 10.46
C ASN A 261 9.40 -16.91 9.75
N ASP A 262 8.74 -15.90 9.15
CA ASP A 262 7.45 -15.96 8.44
C ASP A 262 6.24 -16.38 9.28
N LYS A 263 6.39 -16.59 10.59
CA LYS A 263 5.29 -16.88 11.52
C LYS A 263 4.79 -15.60 12.17
N ALA A 264 3.49 -15.32 12.04
CA ALA A 264 2.88 -14.13 12.61
C ALA A 264 2.91 -14.15 14.15
N VAL A 265 3.16 -12.99 14.73
CA VAL A 265 3.09 -12.72 16.17
C VAL A 265 1.75 -12.06 16.48
N GLU A 266 0.77 -12.84 16.93
CA GLU A 266 -0.62 -12.37 17.11
C GLU A 266 -0.78 -11.26 18.14
N SER A 267 0.18 -11.10 19.07
CA SER A 267 0.15 -10.04 20.08
C SER A 267 0.52 -8.66 19.54
N VAL A 268 1.05 -8.55 18.31
CA VAL A 268 1.39 -7.29 17.65
C VAL A 268 0.39 -7.03 16.53
N ALA A 269 -0.55 -6.12 16.78
CA ALA A 269 -1.60 -5.75 15.84
C ALA A 269 -1.60 -4.27 15.46
N THR A 270 -0.80 -3.46 16.14
CA THR A 270 -0.71 -1.99 15.96
C THR A 270 0.74 -1.52 16.03
N VAL A 271 1.00 -0.33 15.55
CA VAL A 271 2.26 0.40 15.71
C VAL A 271 2.00 1.70 16.50
N PRO A 272 2.98 2.21 17.30
CA PRO A 272 4.26 1.55 17.61
C PRO A 272 4.08 0.34 18.53
N PHE A 273 5.05 -0.58 18.50
CA PHE A 273 5.05 -1.76 19.38
C PHE A 273 6.44 -2.04 19.95
N GLU A 274 6.47 -2.85 21.01
CA GLU A 274 7.65 -3.49 21.60
C GLU A 274 7.32 -4.96 21.84
N TYR A 275 8.14 -5.87 21.31
CA TYR A 275 7.97 -7.32 21.44
C TYR A 275 9.30 -7.99 21.77
N THR A 276 9.33 -8.87 22.77
CA THR A 276 10.53 -9.65 23.13
C THR A 276 10.41 -11.06 22.52
N LEU A 277 11.43 -11.50 21.78
CA LEU A 277 11.47 -12.83 21.21
C LEU A 277 11.40 -13.90 22.30
N THR A 278 10.57 -14.94 22.06
CA THR A 278 10.52 -16.13 22.93
C THR A 278 11.75 -17.02 22.71
N ASP A 279 12.03 -17.94 23.65
CA ASP A 279 13.15 -18.86 23.50
C ASP A 279 13.00 -19.78 22.27
N GLU A 280 11.76 -20.14 21.89
CA GLU A 280 11.47 -20.92 20.68
C GLU A 280 11.79 -20.14 19.38
N GLN A 281 11.78 -18.82 19.43
CA GLN A 281 12.12 -17.96 18.30
C GLN A 281 13.62 -17.65 18.21
N LYS A 282 14.40 -17.98 19.25
CA LYS A 282 15.85 -17.75 19.35
C LYS A 282 16.67 -19.00 19.03
N GLU A 283 16.24 -19.80 18.04
CA GLU A 283 17.06 -20.90 17.57
C GLU A 283 18.34 -20.39 16.89
N PRO A 284 19.49 -21.04 17.09
CA PRO A 284 20.73 -20.64 16.43
C PRO A 284 20.61 -20.52 14.91
N GLY A 285 21.20 -19.49 14.37
CA GLY A 285 21.16 -19.16 12.97
C GLY A 285 20.52 -17.80 12.69
N ASN A 286 20.22 -17.55 11.44
CA ASN A 286 19.55 -16.31 11.01
C ASN A 286 18.07 -16.34 11.40
N VAL A 287 17.64 -15.28 12.05
CA VAL A 287 16.23 -15.03 12.39
C VAL A 287 15.76 -13.83 11.61
N LYS A 288 14.83 -14.08 10.69
CA LYS A 288 14.17 -13.03 9.90
C LYS A 288 13.04 -12.39 10.72
N ILE A 289 13.05 -11.08 10.81
CA ILE A 289 12.02 -10.27 11.45
C ILE A 289 11.42 -9.39 10.39
N SER A 290 10.12 -9.45 10.15
CA SER A 290 9.44 -8.58 9.19
C SER A 290 8.22 -7.91 9.79
N LEU A 291 8.05 -6.63 9.51
CA LEU A 291 6.91 -5.81 9.89
C LEU A 291 6.15 -5.41 8.63
N GLU A 292 4.88 -5.76 8.56
CA GLU A 292 3.96 -5.35 7.52
C GLU A 292 2.88 -4.45 8.14
N VAL A 293 2.69 -3.26 7.59
CA VAL A 293 1.60 -2.36 7.98
C VAL A 293 0.62 -2.18 6.83
N THR A 294 -0.65 -1.98 7.17
CA THR A 294 -1.73 -1.69 6.21
C THR A 294 -2.44 -0.43 6.66
N ASP A 295 -2.65 0.52 5.75
CA ASP A 295 -3.42 1.73 6.02
C ASP A 295 -4.93 1.48 6.06
N ASN A 296 -5.70 2.51 6.38
CA ASN A 296 -7.17 2.45 6.43
C ASN A 296 -7.83 2.33 5.05
N TYR A 297 -7.07 2.42 3.96
CA TYR A 297 -7.55 2.26 2.58
C TYR A 297 -6.98 1.03 1.88
N GLY A 298 -6.16 0.22 2.56
CA GLY A 298 -5.71 -1.10 2.13
C GLY A 298 -4.35 -1.15 1.45
N LYS A 299 -3.60 -0.03 1.35
CA LYS A 299 -2.21 -0.07 0.90
C LYS A 299 -1.30 -0.57 2.00
N THR A 300 -0.20 -1.22 1.62
CA THR A 300 0.73 -1.86 2.55
C THR A 300 2.16 -1.36 2.36
N ALA A 301 2.93 -1.43 3.44
CA ALA A 301 4.38 -1.31 3.42
C ALA A 301 4.98 -2.41 4.29
N THR A 302 6.22 -2.79 3.99
CA THR A 302 6.95 -3.83 4.72
C THR A 302 8.37 -3.38 4.98
N ASP A 303 8.88 -3.68 6.18
CA ASP A 303 10.28 -3.55 6.54
C ASP A 303 10.80 -4.87 7.11
N GLU A 304 12.06 -5.21 6.85
CA GLU A 304 12.65 -6.48 7.22
C GLU A 304 14.08 -6.30 7.75
N VAL A 305 14.39 -7.01 8.84
CA VAL A 305 15.76 -7.13 9.36
C VAL A 305 16.05 -8.61 9.65
N THR A 306 17.31 -8.99 9.54
CA THR A 306 17.78 -10.31 9.90
C THR A 306 18.78 -10.19 11.03
N VAL A 307 18.59 -10.94 12.11
CA VAL A 307 19.55 -11.05 13.21
C VAL A 307 20.16 -12.43 13.27
N VAL A 308 21.35 -12.53 13.84
CA VAL A 308 22.08 -13.79 13.98
C VAL A 308 22.02 -14.24 15.43
N ILE A 309 21.42 -15.39 15.71
CA ILE A 309 21.48 -16.04 17.02
C ILE A 309 22.66 -17.01 17.02
N LEU A 310 23.61 -16.77 17.91
CA LEU A 310 24.81 -17.59 18.01
C LEU A 310 24.50 -18.98 18.57
N GLY A 311 25.30 -19.99 18.18
CA GLY A 311 25.15 -21.34 18.71
C GLY A 311 25.52 -21.44 20.20
N GLN A 312 24.64 -22.05 21.00
CA GLN A 312 24.92 -22.26 22.41
C GLN A 312 25.86 -23.45 22.58
N PHE A 313 27.06 -23.18 23.11
CA PHE A 313 28.02 -24.21 23.45
C PHE A 313 27.66 -24.90 24.78
N ARG A 314 27.87 -26.25 24.79
CA ARG A 314 27.91 -27.07 25.98
C ARG A 314 29.23 -27.81 26.02
N GLU A 315 29.58 -28.34 27.14
CA GLU A 315 30.79 -29.12 27.30
C GLU A 315 30.47 -30.61 27.47
N PHE A 316 31.26 -31.45 26.82
CA PHE A 316 31.22 -32.91 26.98
C PHE A 316 32.64 -33.40 27.28
N THR A 317 32.83 -34.18 28.33
CA THR A 317 34.12 -34.76 28.67
C THR A 317 34.17 -36.23 28.29
N ASP A 318 35.12 -36.58 27.42
CA ASP A 318 35.41 -37.97 27.06
C ASP A 318 36.07 -38.70 28.22
N THR A 319 35.40 -39.69 28.77
CA THR A 319 35.90 -40.41 29.94
C THR A 319 37.09 -41.30 29.61
N ARG A 320 37.39 -41.56 28.35
CA ARG A 320 38.49 -42.44 27.89
C ARG A 320 39.86 -41.78 28.06
N ASP A 321 39.94 -40.45 27.87
CA ASP A 321 41.21 -39.70 27.96
C ASP A 321 41.11 -38.36 28.72
N GLY A 322 39.92 -38.02 29.21
CA GLY A 322 39.65 -36.80 29.97
C GLY A 322 39.58 -35.52 29.16
N LYS A 323 39.59 -35.62 27.80
CA LYS A 323 39.46 -34.43 26.97
C LYS A 323 38.03 -33.90 27.01
N THR A 324 37.90 -32.61 27.24
CA THR A 324 36.63 -31.87 27.17
C THR A 324 36.47 -31.29 25.77
N TYR A 325 35.34 -31.53 25.14
CA TYR A 325 34.92 -31.00 23.86
C TYR A 325 33.81 -30.01 24.02
N LYS A 326 33.86 -28.95 23.22
CA LYS A 326 32.68 -28.10 22.99
C LYS A 326 31.68 -28.83 22.13
N THR A 327 30.40 -28.69 22.45
CA THR A 327 29.31 -29.22 21.68
C THR A 327 28.31 -28.12 21.34
N VAL A 328 27.61 -28.25 20.23
CA VAL A 328 26.62 -27.29 19.78
C VAL A 328 25.38 -28.02 19.28
N LYS A 329 24.19 -27.51 19.63
CA LYS A 329 22.93 -27.98 19.05
C LYS A 329 22.64 -27.16 17.78
N ILE A 330 22.41 -27.85 16.67
CA ILE A 330 22.02 -27.27 15.38
C ILE A 330 20.78 -28.01 14.87
N GLY A 331 19.63 -27.35 14.87
CA GLY A 331 18.35 -28.03 14.69
C GLY A 331 18.13 -29.06 15.80
N GLU A 332 17.81 -30.28 15.43
CA GLU A 332 17.62 -31.37 16.38
C GLU A 332 18.90 -32.14 16.68
N GLN A 333 20.00 -31.82 16.00
CA GLN A 333 21.28 -32.52 16.13
C GLN A 333 22.23 -31.83 17.12
N ILE A 334 22.94 -32.63 17.95
CA ILE A 334 24.00 -32.12 18.84
C ILE A 334 25.34 -32.64 18.33
N TRP A 335 26.18 -31.72 17.91
CA TRP A 335 27.47 -31.98 17.28
C TRP A 335 28.62 -31.58 18.20
N PHE A 336 29.78 -32.26 18.03
CA PHE A 336 31.02 -31.62 18.49
C PHE A 336 31.28 -30.34 17.71
N ALA A 337 31.64 -29.26 18.41
CA ALA A 337 32.03 -28.00 17.80
C ALA A 337 33.54 -27.97 17.42
N GLU A 338 34.22 -29.07 17.62
CA GLU A 338 35.63 -29.30 17.29
C GLU A 338 35.83 -30.75 16.80
N ASN A 339 36.96 -30.97 16.12
CA ASN A 339 37.25 -32.32 15.63
C ASN A 339 37.52 -33.31 16.77
N CYS A 340 37.12 -34.54 16.58
CA CYS A 340 37.49 -35.58 17.52
C CYS A 340 39.02 -35.68 17.65
N ALA A 341 39.51 -35.80 18.88
CA ALA A 341 40.96 -35.78 19.21
C ALA A 341 41.37 -37.03 20.00
N TYR A 342 40.55 -38.09 20.01
CA TYR A 342 40.88 -39.32 20.65
C TYR A 342 42.09 -40.00 19.97
N LEU A 343 43.24 -40.07 20.69
CA LEU A 343 44.52 -40.53 20.16
C LEU A 343 45.06 -41.67 21.03
N PRO A 344 44.64 -42.91 20.82
CA PRO A 344 45.13 -44.06 21.57
C PRO A 344 46.55 -44.48 21.17
N GLN A 345 46.93 -44.21 19.93
CA GLN A 345 48.25 -44.39 19.35
C GLN A 345 48.48 -43.35 18.26
N VAL A 346 49.73 -43.11 17.89
CA VAL A 346 50.07 -42.22 16.75
C VAL A 346 51.06 -42.93 15.84
N MET A 347 50.83 -42.78 14.50
CA MET A 347 51.63 -43.39 13.46
C MET A 347 52.42 -42.32 12.73
N LYS A 348 53.60 -42.69 12.21
CA LYS A 348 54.28 -41.81 11.23
C LYS A 348 53.53 -41.77 9.90
N PRO A 349 53.57 -40.67 9.15
CA PRO A 349 52.93 -40.58 7.84
C PRO A 349 53.38 -41.66 6.85
N SER A 350 54.56 -42.21 6.99
CA SER A 350 55.07 -43.30 6.21
C SER A 350 54.47 -44.69 6.54
N GLU A 351 53.81 -44.79 7.68
CA GLU A 351 53.21 -46.04 8.21
C GLU A 351 51.70 -46.08 7.95
N TYR A 352 51.26 -45.80 6.72
CA TYR A 352 49.84 -45.80 6.33
C TYR A 352 49.32 -47.21 6.03
N SER A 353 48.03 -47.40 6.25
CA SER A 353 47.33 -48.68 5.99
C SER A 353 45.89 -48.41 5.53
N ALA A 354 45.39 -49.22 4.62
CA ALA A 354 43.98 -49.28 4.24
C ALA A 354 43.16 -50.27 5.06
N GLU A 355 43.82 -51.17 5.81
CA GLU A 355 43.19 -52.31 6.47
C GLU A 355 43.18 -52.20 8.01
N THR A 356 44.23 -51.59 8.58
CA THR A 356 44.37 -51.45 10.03
C THR A 356 44.12 -50.01 10.48
N PRO A 357 43.52 -49.79 11.68
CA PRO A 357 43.31 -48.44 12.24
C PRO A 357 44.60 -47.69 12.42
N CYS A 358 44.73 -46.50 11.79
CA CYS A 358 45.87 -45.61 11.89
C CYS A 358 45.38 -44.21 12.30
N TYR A 359 46.20 -43.55 13.16
CA TYR A 359 45.91 -42.29 13.80
C TYR A 359 47.09 -41.34 13.56
N TYR A 360 46.84 -40.11 13.09
CA TYR A 360 47.89 -39.13 12.79
C TYR A 360 47.55 -37.78 13.38
N VAL A 361 48.58 -37.00 13.64
CA VAL A 361 48.45 -35.59 13.93
C VAL A 361 49.10 -34.83 12.79
N TYR A 362 48.43 -33.80 12.27
CA TYR A 362 48.93 -33.04 11.13
C TYR A 362 50.36 -32.52 11.41
N ASP A 363 51.28 -32.70 10.46
CA ASP A 363 52.68 -32.28 10.51
C ASP A 363 53.49 -32.87 11.68
N TYR A 364 53.07 -34.05 12.20
CA TYR A 364 53.81 -34.78 13.22
C TYR A 364 54.37 -36.10 12.63
N ASP A 365 55.72 -36.24 12.68
CA ASP A 365 56.41 -37.44 12.21
C ASP A 365 57.06 -38.20 13.35
N GLY A 366 56.26 -38.88 14.15
CA GLY A 366 56.69 -39.65 15.31
C GLY A 366 55.64 -40.63 15.81
N ASN A 367 56.01 -41.51 16.78
CA ASN A 367 55.14 -42.53 17.36
C ASN A 367 54.89 -42.27 18.88
N ASP A 368 55.26 -41.09 19.39
CA ASP A 368 55.04 -40.75 20.80
C ASP A 368 53.74 -39.94 20.94
N VAL A 369 52.73 -40.56 21.59
CA VAL A 369 51.40 -39.94 21.79
C VAL A 369 51.47 -38.68 22.65
N ALA A 370 52.34 -38.65 23.69
CA ALA A 370 52.45 -37.48 24.53
C ALA A 370 53.07 -36.29 23.78
N ALA A 371 54.11 -36.55 22.97
CA ALA A 371 54.71 -35.56 22.10
C ALA A 371 53.74 -35.06 21.03
N ALA A 372 52.97 -35.94 20.43
CA ALA A 372 51.91 -35.58 19.46
C ALA A 372 50.84 -34.69 20.08
N LYS A 373 50.34 -35.07 21.29
CA LYS A 373 49.35 -34.25 22.03
C LYS A 373 49.87 -32.88 22.47
N ALA A 374 51.20 -32.71 22.59
CA ALA A 374 51.82 -31.45 22.94
C ALA A 374 51.90 -30.46 21.73
N THR A 375 51.64 -30.90 20.49
CA THR A 375 51.70 -30.06 19.33
C THR A 375 50.53 -29.06 19.28
N GLU A 376 50.69 -27.96 18.58
CA GLU A 376 49.64 -26.99 18.35
C GLU A 376 48.57 -27.58 17.42
N ASN A 377 48.97 -28.34 16.38
CA ASN A 377 48.05 -29.00 15.44
C ASN A 377 47.12 -29.98 16.15
N TYR A 378 47.60 -30.76 17.11
CA TYR A 378 46.70 -31.64 17.90
C TYR A 378 45.68 -30.82 18.72
N ARG A 379 46.11 -29.72 19.37
CA ARG A 379 45.22 -28.89 20.20
C ARG A 379 44.14 -28.17 19.38
N ASN A 380 44.51 -27.69 18.19
CA ASN A 380 43.63 -26.89 17.34
C ASN A 380 42.83 -27.72 16.37
N GLU A 381 43.41 -28.77 15.77
CA GLU A 381 42.86 -29.48 14.62
C GLU A 381 42.45 -30.92 14.97
N GLY A 382 42.82 -31.43 16.11
CA GLY A 382 42.48 -32.80 16.53
C GLY A 382 43.33 -33.87 15.86
N VAL A 383 42.72 -35.03 15.57
CA VAL A 383 43.36 -36.24 15.03
C VAL A 383 42.82 -36.54 13.64
N LEU A 384 43.70 -36.97 12.76
CA LEU A 384 43.36 -37.52 11.44
C LEU A 384 43.29 -39.04 11.56
N TYR A 385 42.18 -39.60 11.13
CA TYR A 385 41.86 -41.02 11.17
C TYR A 385 41.84 -41.60 9.75
N ASN A 386 42.48 -42.75 9.51
CA ASN A 386 42.18 -43.47 8.29
C ASN A 386 40.78 -44.09 8.36
N TRP A 387 40.23 -44.62 7.26
CA TRP A 387 38.85 -45.10 7.24
C TRP A 387 38.60 -46.26 8.26
N PRO A 388 39.48 -47.25 8.45
CA PRO A 388 39.33 -48.22 9.52
C PRO A 388 39.31 -47.61 10.93
N ALA A 389 40.11 -46.61 11.22
CA ALA A 389 40.13 -45.92 12.51
C ALA A 389 38.89 -45.05 12.71
N ALA A 390 38.33 -44.50 11.65
CA ALA A 390 37.05 -43.78 11.66
C ALA A 390 35.83 -44.71 11.86
N GLY A 391 36.03 -46.05 11.95
CA GLY A 391 34.96 -47.01 12.10
C GLY A 391 34.37 -47.47 10.77
N GLY A 392 35.08 -47.26 9.65
CA GLY A 392 34.64 -47.69 8.33
C GLY A 392 34.19 -49.12 8.28
N ASN A 393 33.02 -49.34 7.76
CA ASN A 393 32.40 -50.66 7.70
C ASN A 393 31.75 -50.85 6.31
N MET A 394 32.12 -51.92 5.62
CA MET A 394 31.59 -52.26 4.29
C MET A 394 30.07 -52.53 4.29
N ASP A 395 29.50 -52.87 5.44
CA ASP A 395 28.07 -53.11 5.60
C ASP A 395 27.28 -51.89 6.07
N SER A 396 27.95 -50.73 6.35
CA SER A 396 27.28 -49.53 6.79
C SER A 396 26.50 -48.88 5.63
N LYS A 397 25.34 -48.31 5.95
CA LYS A 397 24.49 -47.63 4.98
C LYS A 397 24.63 -46.13 5.12
N ASN A 398 24.68 -45.41 3.99
CA ASN A 398 24.78 -43.97 3.95
C ASN A 398 23.52 -43.25 4.44
N ASP A 399 22.38 -43.91 4.43
CA ASP A 399 21.07 -43.37 4.84
C ASP A 399 20.67 -43.74 6.29
N ALA A 400 21.57 -44.42 7.03
CA ALA A 400 21.29 -44.80 8.43
C ALA A 400 21.26 -43.55 9.36
N ILE A 401 20.22 -43.46 10.18
CA ILE A 401 20.02 -42.39 11.19
C ILE A 401 19.55 -43.04 12.49
N PRO A 402 20.41 -43.08 13.53
CA PRO A 402 21.84 -42.79 13.53
C PRO A 402 22.64 -43.81 12.72
N SER A 403 23.88 -43.40 12.33
CA SER A 403 24.76 -44.32 11.58
C SER A 403 25.03 -45.64 12.31
N GLY A 404 24.96 -45.61 13.63
CA GLY A 404 25.27 -46.73 14.53
C GLY A 404 26.76 -47.07 14.61
N ILE A 405 27.64 -46.30 14.02
CA ILE A 405 29.08 -46.54 13.99
C ILE A 405 29.79 -45.59 14.97
N GLN A 406 30.27 -46.11 16.07
CA GLN A 406 30.96 -45.30 17.10
C GLN A 406 32.29 -44.73 16.59
N GLY A 407 33.12 -45.54 15.91
CA GLY A 407 34.46 -45.11 15.46
C GLY A 407 35.31 -44.54 16.60
N PRO A 408 35.99 -43.41 16.41
CA PRO A 408 36.74 -42.73 17.45
C PRO A 408 35.89 -41.91 18.43
N CYS A 409 34.59 -41.76 18.18
CA CYS A 409 33.69 -40.99 19.03
C CYS A 409 33.49 -41.65 20.41
N PRO A 410 33.26 -40.90 21.49
CA PRO A 410 33.03 -41.45 22.83
C PRO A 410 31.67 -42.13 22.94
N ASP A 411 31.41 -42.82 24.06
CA ASP A 411 30.13 -43.46 24.35
C ASP A 411 28.98 -42.43 24.28
N GLY A 412 27.88 -42.80 23.60
CA GLY A 412 26.74 -41.91 23.35
C GLY A 412 26.92 -41.02 22.13
N TRP A 413 28.02 -41.16 21.40
CA TRP A 413 28.34 -40.42 20.17
C TRP A 413 28.74 -41.39 19.05
N HIS A 414 28.56 -40.95 17.80
CA HIS A 414 28.87 -41.73 16.63
C HIS A 414 29.48 -40.91 15.50
N VAL A 415 30.09 -41.57 14.53
CA VAL A 415 30.53 -40.99 13.27
C VAL A 415 29.31 -40.79 12.36
N PRO A 416 28.99 -39.56 11.94
CA PRO A 416 27.74 -39.27 11.23
C PRO A 416 27.69 -39.94 9.85
N SER A 417 26.50 -40.43 9.47
CA SER A 417 26.21 -40.88 8.11
C SER A 417 26.11 -39.71 7.13
N GLU A 418 26.06 -40.02 5.83
CA GLU A 418 25.77 -39.03 4.78
C GLU A 418 24.42 -38.34 5.02
N ALA A 419 23.37 -39.12 5.37
CA ALA A 419 22.04 -38.56 5.65
C ALA A 419 22.02 -37.59 6.84
N GLU A 420 22.83 -37.86 7.88
CA GLU A 420 22.91 -36.96 9.05
C GLU A 420 23.64 -35.66 8.74
N TRP A 421 24.66 -35.70 7.88
CA TRP A 421 25.28 -34.52 7.33
C TRP A 421 24.33 -33.70 6.45
N GLU A 422 23.51 -34.36 5.62
CA GLU A 422 22.49 -33.70 4.79
C GLU A 422 21.43 -32.98 5.63
N ILE A 423 21.03 -33.54 6.77
CA ILE A 423 20.13 -32.89 7.72
C ILE A 423 20.75 -31.57 8.21
N LEU A 424 22.02 -31.58 8.62
CA LEU A 424 22.75 -30.37 9.02
C LEU A 424 22.81 -29.36 7.87
N TYR A 425 23.22 -29.79 6.68
CA TYR A 425 23.37 -28.90 5.53
C TYR A 425 22.06 -28.28 5.10
N LYS A 426 20.99 -29.08 5.11
CA LYS A 426 19.64 -28.59 4.82
C LYS A 426 19.16 -27.58 5.86
N TYR A 427 19.37 -27.85 7.15
CA TYR A 427 19.00 -26.93 8.23
C TYR A 427 19.66 -25.56 8.05
N VAL A 428 20.97 -25.56 7.76
CA VAL A 428 21.73 -24.33 7.52
C VAL A 428 21.24 -23.63 6.24
N ARG A 429 21.11 -24.37 5.12
CA ARG A 429 20.66 -23.85 3.83
C ARG A 429 19.32 -23.12 3.94
N ASP A 430 18.34 -23.74 4.59
CA ASP A 430 16.98 -23.22 4.71
C ASP A 430 16.90 -21.89 5.52
N ARG A 431 18.02 -21.47 6.14
CA ARG A 431 18.13 -20.27 6.98
C ARG A 431 19.12 -19.24 6.44
N ILE A 432 19.69 -19.47 5.28
CA ILE A 432 20.56 -18.50 4.61
C ILE A 432 19.69 -17.52 3.84
N PRO A 433 19.82 -16.19 4.05
CA PRO A 433 19.10 -15.19 3.29
C PRO A 433 19.42 -15.25 1.80
N GLU A 434 18.45 -14.91 0.94
CA GLU A 434 18.64 -14.93 -0.51
C GLU A 434 19.79 -14.03 -0.98
N ASN A 435 20.05 -12.92 -0.31
CA ASN A 435 21.17 -12.03 -0.61
C ASN A 435 22.55 -12.61 -0.29
N GLU A 436 22.62 -13.75 0.42
CA GLU A 436 23.84 -14.53 0.67
C GLU A 436 23.95 -15.77 -0.24
N SER A 437 23.01 -15.94 -1.16
CA SER A 437 23.05 -16.97 -2.20
C SER A 437 23.80 -16.46 -3.44
N ALA A 438 24.21 -17.38 -4.30
CA ALA A 438 24.76 -17.09 -5.62
C ALA A 438 24.03 -17.91 -6.68
N ILE A 439 24.03 -17.41 -7.92
CA ILE A 439 23.49 -18.13 -9.07
C ILE A 439 24.67 -18.70 -9.85
N TYR A 440 24.71 -20.02 -9.99
CA TYR A 440 25.69 -20.67 -10.84
C TYR A 440 25.40 -20.40 -12.33
N TRP A 441 26.38 -20.69 -13.18
CA TRP A 441 26.33 -20.56 -14.64
C TRP A 441 25.20 -21.37 -15.31
N ASP A 442 24.72 -22.43 -14.63
CA ASP A 442 23.59 -23.25 -15.08
C ASP A 442 22.22 -22.72 -14.61
N GLY A 443 22.20 -21.57 -13.91
CA GLY A 443 21.00 -20.94 -13.38
C GLY A 443 20.51 -21.49 -12.03
N SER A 444 21.23 -22.45 -11.43
CA SER A 444 20.88 -22.95 -10.08
C SER A 444 21.28 -21.95 -8.99
N THR A 445 20.43 -21.81 -7.96
CA THR A 445 20.76 -21.04 -6.76
C THR A 445 21.53 -21.91 -5.80
N VAL A 446 22.66 -21.41 -5.28
CA VAL A 446 23.47 -22.07 -4.26
C VAL A 446 23.63 -21.17 -3.05
N TYR A 447 23.62 -21.78 -1.89
CA TYR A 447 23.66 -21.12 -0.60
C TYR A 447 25.01 -21.31 0.08
N ASN A 448 25.52 -20.29 0.78
CA ASN A 448 26.83 -20.32 1.40
C ASN A 448 26.86 -21.18 2.68
N VAL A 449 26.39 -22.42 2.62
CA VAL A 449 26.38 -23.37 3.75
C VAL A 449 27.78 -23.55 4.33
N SER A 450 28.79 -23.71 3.45
CA SER A 450 30.19 -23.86 3.85
C SER A 450 30.68 -22.66 4.68
N GLY A 451 30.31 -21.43 4.30
CA GLY A 451 30.69 -20.21 5.03
C GLY A 451 30.12 -20.17 6.44
N HIS A 452 28.85 -20.53 6.60
CA HIS A 452 28.16 -20.54 7.90
C HIS A 452 28.67 -21.62 8.87
N LEU A 453 29.27 -22.70 8.36
CA LEU A 453 29.81 -23.78 9.19
C LEU A 453 31.30 -23.64 9.47
N ARG A 454 32.03 -22.81 8.71
CA ARG A 454 33.49 -22.61 8.88
C ARG A 454 33.81 -21.65 10.01
N ALA A 455 34.85 -21.98 10.78
CA ALA A 455 35.46 -21.05 11.71
C ALA A 455 36.04 -19.81 10.99
N ASN A 456 36.11 -18.67 11.66
CA ASN A 456 36.61 -17.41 11.10
C ASN A 456 38.17 -17.39 10.87
N VAL A 457 38.82 -18.50 11.08
CA VAL A 457 40.30 -18.69 10.92
C VAL A 457 40.68 -19.14 9.51
N TRP A 458 39.73 -19.33 8.60
CA TRP A 458 40.03 -19.73 7.22
C TRP A 458 40.72 -18.60 6.46
N PRO A 459 41.78 -18.90 5.67
CA PRO A 459 42.41 -17.90 4.85
C PRO A 459 41.43 -17.38 3.80
N ILE A 460 41.37 -16.06 3.64
CA ILE A 460 40.54 -15.40 2.64
C ILE A 460 41.24 -15.55 1.29
N LYS A 461 40.54 -16.10 0.29
CA LYS A 461 40.97 -16.11 -1.09
C LYS A 461 39.98 -15.29 -1.89
N GLU A 462 40.44 -14.21 -2.54
CA GLU A 462 39.64 -13.46 -3.48
C GLU A 462 39.42 -14.29 -4.75
N ASP A 463 38.16 -14.54 -5.08
CA ASP A 463 37.75 -15.14 -6.33
C ASP A 463 37.08 -14.06 -7.19
N PRO A 464 37.68 -13.68 -8.35
CA PRO A 464 37.11 -12.65 -9.21
C PRO A 464 35.72 -12.97 -9.76
N ASP A 465 35.42 -14.26 -9.93
CA ASP A 465 34.13 -14.72 -10.47
C ASP A 465 33.05 -14.78 -9.37
N PHE A 466 33.46 -14.83 -8.11
CA PHE A 466 32.56 -14.91 -6.95
C PHE A 466 33.04 -14.01 -5.79
N PRO A 467 33.04 -12.67 -5.97
CA PRO A 467 33.58 -11.74 -4.96
C PRO A 467 32.83 -11.80 -3.62
N GLN A 468 31.59 -12.26 -3.62
CA GLN A 468 30.81 -12.46 -2.39
C GLN A 468 31.25 -13.67 -1.57
N LEU A 469 32.03 -14.59 -2.15
CA LEU A 469 32.60 -15.75 -1.44
C LEU A 469 33.86 -15.45 -0.66
N THR A 470 34.41 -14.28 -0.78
CA THR A 470 35.71 -13.88 -0.19
C THR A 470 35.66 -13.67 1.32
N LYS A 471 34.52 -13.87 1.93
CA LYS A 471 34.40 -13.81 3.40
C LYS A 471 34.99 -15.08 4.02
N GLY A 472 35.83 -14.92 5.04
CA GLY A 472 36.27 -16.00 5.91
C GLY A 472 35.09 -16.78 6.47
N GLY A 473 35.32 -17.82 7.26
CA GLY A 473 34.24 -18.53 7.94
C GLY A 473 33.42 -17.56 8.79
N MET A 474 32.11 -17.71 8.77
CA MET A 474 31.19 -16.89 9.58
C MET A 474 30.88 -17.55 10.92
N ASP A 475 30.97 -18.88 10.98
CA ASP A 475 30.71 -19.70 12.15
C ASP A 475 29.38 -19.38 12.87
N THR A 476 28.36 -19.09 12.08
CA THR A 476 27.05 -18.65 12.57
C THR A 476 26.44 -19.58 13.63
N TYR A 477 26.70 -20.88 13.46
CA TYR A 477 26.13 -21.91 14.33
C TYR A 477 27.09 -22.40 15.42
N GLY A 478 28.32 -21.87 15.50
CA GLY A 478 29.32 -22.39 16.41
C GLY A 478 29.84 -23.78 16.05
N PHE A 479 29.64 -24.23 14.81
CA PHE A 479 30.12 -25.54 14.35
C PHE A 479 31.63 -25.57 14.13
N ALA A 480 32.22 -24.44 13.82
CA ALA A 480 33.66 -24.14 13.84
C ALA A 480 34.53 -25.12 13.04
N ILE A 481 34.17 -25.42 11.79
CA ILE A 481 35.03 -26.22 10.93
C ILE A 481 36.32 -25.46 10.65
N ARG A 482 37.46 -26.08 11.00
CA ARG A 482 38.80 -25.54 10.76
C ARG A 482 39.48 -26.24 9.57
N PRO A 483 40.46 -25.61 8.92
CA PRO A 483 41.22 -26.22 7.82
C PRO A 483 42.25 -27.23 8.34
N SER A 484 41.78 -28.36 8.82
CA SER A 484 42.56 -29.36 9.59
C SER A 484 43.52 -30.20 8.73
N GLY A 485 43.47 -30.05 7.41
CA GLY A 485 44.29 -30.85 6.51
C GLY A 485 43.89 -32.31 6.41
N CYS A 486 44.71 -33.09 5.72
CA CYS A 486 44.56 -34.52 5.55
C CYS A 486 45.91 -35.21 5.29
N LEU A 487 45.96 -36.53 5.49
CA LEU A 487 47.06 -37.36 4.99
C LEU A 487 46.62 -38.12 3.72
N LEU A 488 47.38 -37.97 2.64
CA LEU A 488 47.09 -38.63 1.38
C LEU A 488 48.00 -39.89 1.17
N GLY A 489 48.03 -40.75 2.16
CA GLY A 489 48.85 -41.95 2.14
C GLY A 489 50.34 -41.65 1.93
N LYS A 490 51.00 -42.31 0.99
CA LYS A 490 52.43 -42.11 0.68
C LYS A 490 52.85 -40.67 0.27
N ASN A 491 51.90 -39.83 -0.05
CA ASN A 491 52.18 -38.45 -0.51
C ASN A 491 52.36 -37.46 0.66
N GLY A 492 52.04 -37.85 1.93
CA GLY A 492 52.18 -36.99 3.08
C GLY A 492 50.95 -36.13 3.41
N PHE A 493 51.15 -35.09 4.23
CA PHE A 493 50.11 -34.15 4.63
C PHE A 493 49.83 -33.09 3.56
N TYR A 494 48.56 -32.74 3.43
CA TYR A 494 48.08 -31.73 2.49
C TYR A 494 46.93 -30.90 3.11
N TYR A 495 46.71 -29.72 2.54
CA TYR A 495 45.61 -28.80 2.84
C TYR A 495 45.54 -28.36 4.32
N GLY A 496 46.66 -28.20 4.97
CA GLY A 496 46.76 -27.89 6.40
C GLY A 496 46.41 -26.46 6.75
N PRO A 497 46.52 -26.14 8.04
CA PRO A 497 46.25 -24.81 8.56
C PRO A 497 47.11 -23.73 7.87
N GLY A 498 46.44 -22.66 7.43
CA GLY A 498 47.09 -21.53 6.77
C GLY A 498 47.40 -21.68 5.28
N GLU A 499 47.12 -22.81 4.67
CA GLU A 499 47.27 -22.98 3.22
C GLU A 499 46.14 -22.32 2.44
N VAL A 500 46.49 -21.55 1.41
CA VAL A 500 45.48 -20.96 0.49
C VAL A 500 44.85 -22.09 -0.33
N GLY A 501 43.52 -22.13 -0.36
CA GLY A 501 42.79 -23.21 -1.01
C GLY A 501 42.54 -24.40 -0.11
N SER A 502 42.64 -24.19 1.22
CA SER A 502 42.35 -25.23 2.22
C SER A 502 40.99 -25.86 2.02
N ASN A 503 40.97 -27.17 2.16
CA ASN A 503 39.78 -28.01 2.12
C ASN A 503 39.86 -28.95 3.33
N VAL A 504 38.75 -29.20 3.97
CA VAL A 504 38.65 -30.26 4.97
C VAL A 504 37.56 -31.22 4.53
N SER A 505 37.89 -32.51 4.57
CA SER A 505 36.92 -33.57 4.36
C SER A 505 36.79 -34.37 5.65
N PHE A 506 35.59 -34.77 5.98
CA PHE A 506 35.28 -35.62 7.12
C PHE A 506 34.88 -37.02 6.66
N TRP A 507 35.33 -38.02 7.34
CA TRP A 507 34.84 -39.36 7.07
C TRP A 507 33.36 -39.52 7.42
N THR A 508 32.66 -40.24 6.53
CA THR A 508 31.44 -40.96 6.89
C THR A 508 31.81 -42.45 7.00
N PRO A 509 31.09 -43.26 7.77
CA PRO A 509 31.41 -44.68 7.89
C PRO A 509 31.00 -45.51 6.66
N HIS A 510 30.39 -44.89 5.66
CA HIS A 510 29.82 -45.52 4.49
C HIS A 510 30.87 -45.98 3.48
N TYR A 511 30.61 -47.17 2.85
CA TYR A 511 31.33 -47.69 1.72
C TYR A 511 30.58 -47.36 0.41
N ASP A 512 31.26 -46.80 -0.59
CA ASP A 512 30.65 -46.34 -1.85
C ASP A 512 30.39 -47.45 -2.88
N GLY A 513 30.70 -48.69 -2.56
CA GLY A 513 30.54 -49.81 -3.48
C GLY A 513 31.67 -49.96 -4.51
N VAL A 514 32.66 -49.08 -4.51
CA VAL A 514 33.78 -49.10 -5.45
C VAL A 514 35.03 -49.67 -4.75
N THR A 515 35.65 -50.67 -5.38
CA THR A 515 36.91 -51.21 -4.91
C THR A 515 38.03 -50.71 -5.84
N TYR A 516 38.94 -49.93 -5.29
CA TYR A 516 40.17 -49.54 -6.02
C TYR A 516 41.18 -50.68 -6.02
N PRO A 517 42.17 -50.66 -6.93
CA PRO A 517 43.12 -51.78 -7.06
C PRO A 517 43.84 -52.14 -5.77
N SER A 518 43.85 -51.27 -4.77
CA SER A 518 44.61 -51.44 -3.51
C SER A 518 43.77 -51.28 -2.22
N SER A 519 42.51 -50.79 -2.30
CA SER A 519 41.67 -50.61 -1.09
C SER A 519 40.21 -50.39 -1.43
N PRO A 520 39.26 -50.65 -0.51
CA PRO A 520 37.90 -50.19 -0.59
C PRO A 520 37.83 -48.66 -0.66
N GLY A 521 36.79 -48.10 -1.28
CA GLY A 521 36.51 -46.70 -1.34
C GLY A 521 35.55 -46.25 -0.23
N GLY A 522 35.96 -45.30 0.58
CA GLY A 522 35.11 -44.67 1.58
C GLY A 522 34.42 -43.39 1.04
N VAL A 523 33.42 -42.94 1.73
CA VAL A 523 32.73 -41.66 1.44
C VAL A 523 33.19 -40.60 2.43
N THR A 524 33.46 -39.42 1.91
CA THR A 524 33.77 -38.21 2.72
C THR A 524 32.78 -37.11 2.41
N THR A 525 32.53 -36.22 3.35
CA THR A 525 31.90 -34.91 3.08
C THR A 525 32.92 -33.80 3.22
N GLY A 526 32.89 -32.84 2.33
CA GLY A 526 33.92 -31.81 2.25
C GLY A 526 33.38 -30.38 2.36
N VAL A 527 34.12 -29.55 3.09
CA VAL A 527 33.90 -28.10 3.18
C VAL A 527 35.17 -27.40 2.74
N SER A 528 35.04 -26.43 1.84
CA SER A 528 36.18 -25.70 1.30
C SER A 528 35.93 -24.19 1.31
N ASN A 529 36.99 -23.40 1.13
CA ASN A 529 36.90 -21.94 1.04
C ASN A 529 36.47 -21.41 -0.35
N TYR A 530 36.25 -22.29 -1.33
CA TYR A 530 35.82 -21.96 -2.70
C TYR A 530 34.57 -22.72 -3.14
N LYS A 531 33.89 -23.43 -2.26
CA LYS A 531 32.57 -24.01 -2.53
C LYS A 531 31.55 -23.49 -1.55
N TYR A 532 30.42 -23.09 -2.08
CA TYR A 532 29.28 -22.63 -1.28
C TYR A 532 28.66 -23.79 -0.48
N GLU A 533 28.39 -24.88 -1.16
CA GLU A 533 27.77 -26.04 -0.56
C GLU A 533 28.80 -27.15 -0.32
N PRO A 534 28.71 -27.83 0.83
CA PRO A 534 29.45 -29.06 1.05
C PRO A 534 29.10 -30.12 0.02
N ASP A 535 30.05 -30.98 -0.30
CA ASP A 535 29.84 -32.10 -1.21
C ASP A 535 30.28 -33.45 -0.59
N PHE A 536 29.81 -34.55 -1.17
CA PHE A 536 30.22 -35.87 -0.80
C PHE A 536 31.21 -36.44 -1.82
N GLY A 537 32.45 -36.62 -1.36
CA GLY A 537 33.50 -37.25 -2.13
C GLY A 537 33.36 -38.79 -2.08
N ARG A 538 33.25 -39.40 -3.25
CA ARG A 538 33.14 -40.84 -3.38
C ARG A 538 34.46 -41.46 -3.86
N GLY A 539 34.69 -42.70 -3.54
CA GLY A 539 35.90 -43.41 -3.96
C GLY A 539 37.16 -42.95 -3.26
N THR A 540 37.05 -42.39 -2.06
CA THR A 540 38.21 -41.95 -1.28
C THR A 540 38.95 -43.19 -0.76
N SER A 541 40.26 -43.29 -1.07
CA SER A 541 41.10 -44.43 -0.63
C SER A 541 41.17 -44.54 0.88
N CYS A 542 40.96 -45.70 1.44
CA CYS A 542 40.89 -45.97 2.88
C CYS A 542 42.21 -45.81 3.64
N ASP A 543 43.35 -45.70 2.93
CA ASP A 543 44.67 -45.38 3.48
C ASP A 543 44.90 -43.90 3.74
N ARG A 544 43.98 -43.03 3.27
CA ARG A 544 43.98 -41.58 3.56
C ARG A 544 43.43 -41.34 4.96
N ALA A 545 43.87 -40.24 5.57
CA ALA A 545 43.35 -39.88 6.88
C ALA A 545 42.73 -38.48 6.86
N TYR A 546 41.54 -38.39 7.45
CA TYR A 546 40.73 -37.21 7.59
C TYR A 546 40.22 -37.08 9.03
N PRO A 547 39.85 -35.87 9.46
CA PRO A 547 39.20 -35.68 10.76
C PRO A 547 37.84 -36.36 10.83
N VAL A 548 37.37 -36.56 12.03
CA VAL A 548 36.03 -37.02 12.37
C VAL A 548 35.33 -35.93 13.20
N ARG A 549 34.08 -35.67 12.88
CA ARG A 549 33.19 -34.81 13.67
C ARG A 549 32.11 -35.72 14.28
N CYS A 550 32.00 -35.74 15.63
CA CYS A 550 31.05 -36.64 16.27
C CYS A 550 29.66 -36.01 16.40
N LEU A 551 28.63 -36.85 16.26
CA LEU A 551 27.22 -36.55 16.47
C LEU A 551 26.68 -37.37 17.65
N GLN A 552 25.86 -36.75 18.51
CA GLN A 552 25.22 -37.42 19.64
C GLN A 552 24.13 -38.40 19.14
N ASN A 553 24.04 -39.58 19.81
CA ASN A 553 23.04 -40.59 19.48
C ASN A 553 21.59 -40.14 19.74
#